data_0313267b5432b965152d678bc7215bf5
#
_entry.id   0313267b5432b965152d678bc7215bf5
#
_cell.length_a   1.000
_cell.length_b   1.000
_cell.length_c   1.000
_cell.angle_alpha   90.00
_cell.angle_beta   90.00
_cell.angle_gamma   90.00
#
_symmetry.space_group_name_H-M   'P 1'
#
loop_
_entity.id
_entity.type
_entity.pdbx_description
1 polymer ?
#
loop_
_entity_poly.entity_id
_entity_poly.type
_entity_poly.pdbx_seq_one_letter_code
_entity_poly.pdbx_strand_id
1 'polypeptide(L)'
;ALSESNSHFANELCDLLNLSHDSVYRRIRGEKPITLAELKIICEKYHISLDQLLQLENESVLFDAPGLNGMPAEFSDYMNAVLNQLKYFNSFTTRDMHYLCKDSTIWNFYLFPELAAFKTFFWSKTINNQAALSNKMFSFEEFPYHDCFLLGQQVLKEYNQIPSVELWNLESMHSTLNQIAYYKDA
;
A
#
# COMPACT_ATOMS: atom_id res chain seq x y z
N ALA A 1 15.36 -22.36 11.35
CA ALA A 1 14.57 -21.27 10.75
C ALA A 1 13.51 -21.78 9.75
N LEU A 2 13.87 -22.49 8.66
CA LEU A 2 12.89 -23.01 7.68
C LEU A 2 11.97 -24.10 8.23
N SER A 3 12.44 -24.97 9.15
CA SER A 3 11.63 -26.04 9.75
C SER A 3 10.60 -25.50 10.76
N GLU A 4 10.93 -24.48 11.50
CA GLU A 4 10.03 -23.82 12.46
C GLU A 4 8.93 -23.02 11.75
N SER A 5 9.26 -22.36 10.66
CA SER A 5 8.30 -21.66 9.81
C SER A 5 7.27 -22.62 9.18
N ASN A 6 7.72 -23.78 8.70
CA ASN A 6 6.84 -24.80 8.13
C ASN A 6 5.91 -25.43 9.18
N SER A 7 6.39 -25.64 10.42
CA SER A 7 5.58 -26.15 11.52
C SER A 7 4.49 -25.13 11.91
N HIS A 8 4.83 -23.85 12.02
CA HIS A 8 3.86 -22.80 12.34
C HIS A 8 2.75 -22.70 11.26
N PHE A 9 3.15 -22.69 9.99
CA PHE A 9 2.20 -22.66 8.87
C PHE A 9 1.29 -23.88 8.84
N ALA A 10 1.81 -25.07 9.10
CA ALA A 10 0.99 -26.29 9.16
C ALA A 10 -0.04 -26.24 10.30
N ASN A 11 0.33 -25.70 11.46
CA ASN A 11 -0.59 -25.50 12.58
C ASN A 11 -1.71 -24.52 12.21
N GLU A 12 -1.36 -23.38 11.60
CA GLU A 12 -2.33 -22.39 11.14
C GLU A 12 -3.33 -23.00 10.14
N LEU A 13 -2.85 -23.84 9.22
CA LEU A 13 -3.72 -24.56 8.28
C LEU A 13 -4.62 -25.59 8.95
N CYS A 14 -4.16 -26.25 10.03
CA CYS A 14 -5.00 -27.16 10.82
C CYS A 14 -6.22 -26.44 11.40
N ASP A 15 -5.98 -25.29 12.01
CA ASP A 15 -7.03 -24.47 12.62
C ASP A 15 -7.95 -23.89 11.54
N LEU A 16 -7.39 -23.36 10.46
CA LEU A 16 -8.11 -22.73 9.36
C LEU A 16 -9.08 -23.69 8.64
N LEU A 17 -8.61 -24.92 8.39
CA LEU A 17 -9.36 -25.93 7.63
C LEU A 17 -10.10 -26.91 8.53
N ASN A 18 -9.95 -26.81 9.85
CA ASN A 18 -10.45 -27.75 10.84
C ASN A 18 -10.03 -29.20 10.52
N LEU A 19 -8.74 -29.40 10.26
CA LEU A 19 -8.16 -30.70 9.89
C LEU A 19 -7.08 -31.13 10.89
N SER A 20 -6.86 -32.44 10.96
CA SER A 20 -5.72 -32.98 11.72
C SER A 20 -4.38 -32.67 11.05
N HIS A 21 -3.31 -32.61 11.84
CA HIS A 21 -1.94 -32.42 11.36
C HIS A 21 -1.56 -33.39 10.23
N ASP A 22 -1.87 -34.69 10.39
CA ASP A 22 -1.60 -35.68 9.35
C ASP A 22 -2.31 -35.34 8.04
N SER A 23 -3.57 -34.92 8.11
CA SER A 23 -4.37 -34.54 6.95
C SER A 23 -3.81 -33.30 6.24
N VAL A 24 -3.29 -32.32 6.99
CA VAL A 24 -2.65 -31.12 6.43
C VAL A 24 -1.31 -31.49 5.78
N TYR A 25 -0.46 -32.24 6.47
CA TYR A 25 0.84 -32.65 5.90
C TYR A 25 0.71 -33.50 4.64
N ARG A 26 -0.31 -34.35 4.55
CA ARG A 26 -0.59 -35.14 3.34
C ARG A 26 -0.98 -34.23 2.16
N ARG A 27 -1.67 -33.12 2.41
CA ARG A 27 -1.97 -32.11 1.38
C ARG A 27 -0.71 -31.34 0.97
N ILE A 28 0.10 -30.92 1.92
CA ILE A 28 1.37 -30.21 1.66
C ILE A 28 2.30 -31.10 0.80
N ARG A 29 2.33 -32.40 1.06
CA ARG A 29 3.14 -33.35 0.26
C ARG A 29 2.51 -33.76 -1.05
N GLY A 30 1.30 -33.30 -1.35
CA GLY A 30 0.58 -33.69 -2.57
C GLY A 30 -0.02 -35.09 -2.56
N GLU A 31 -0.01 -35.77 -1.41
CA GLU A 31 -0.58 -37.13 -1.24
C GLU A 31 -2.11 -37.13 -1.23
N LYS A 32 -2.69 -35.99 -0.89
CA LYS A 32 -4.14 -35.76 -0.90
C LYS A 32 -4.46 -34.46 -1.59
N PRO A 33 -5.39 -34.42 -2.55
CA PRO A 33 -5.76 -33.19 -3.21
C PRO A 33 -6.45 -32.22 -2.26
N ILE A 34 -6.20 -30.93 -2.45
CA ILE A 34 -6.96 -29.83 -1.81
C ILE A 34 -8.31 -29.74 -2.53
N THR A 35 -9.40 -29.69 -1.79
CA THR A 35 -10.73 -29.48 -2.37
C THR A 35 -10.94 -28.01 -2.72
N LEU A 36 -11.86 -27.71 -3.62
CA LEU A 36 -12.19 -26.33 -3.99
C LEU A 36 -12.69 -25.52 -2.78
N ALA A 37 -13.41 -26.15 -1.85
CA ALA A 37 -13.88 -25.50 -0.63
C ALA A 37 -12.70 -25.11 0.29
N GLU A 38 -11.73 -26.02 0.48
CA GLU A 38 -10.51 -25.73 1.26
C GLU A 38 -9.67 -24.66 0.57
N LEU A 39 -9.53 -24.73 -0.75
CA LEU A 39 -8.79 -23.74 -1.53
C LEU A 39 -9.42 -22.34 -1.43
N LYS A 40 -10.76 -22.24 -1.46
CA LYS A 40 -11.48 -20.98 -1.24
C LYS A 40 -11.12 -20.38 0.11
N ILE A 41 -11.19 -21.16 1.20
CA ILE A 41 -10.86 -20.69 2.56
C ILE A 41 -9.40 -20.18 2.64
N ILE A 42 -8.46 -20.90 2.02
CA ILE A 42 -7.04 -20.50 1.96
C ILE A 42 -6.89 -19.18 1.20
N CYS A 43 -7.48 -19.07 0.02
CA CYS A 43 -7.41 -17.87 -0.82
C CYS A 43 -8.01 -16.65 -0.10
N GLU A 44 -9.14 -16.79 0.58
CA GLU A 44 -9.77 -15.73 1.37
C GLU A 44 -8.88 -15.28 2.53
N LYS A 45 -8.28 -16.24 3.27
CA LYS A 45 -7.43 -15.94 4.43
C LYS A 45 -6.14 -15.20 4.04
N TYR A 46 -5.49 -15.62 2.96
CA TYR A 46 -4.19 -15.12 2.55
C TYR A 46 -4.28 -14.11 1.39
N HIS A 47 -5.48 -13.69 1.01
CA HIS A 47 -5.72 -12.75 -0.09
C HIS A 47 -5.07 -13.18 -1.42
N ILE A 48 -5.15 -14.48 -1.73
CA ILE A 48 -4.57 -15.06 -2.95
C ILE A 48 -5.65 -15.11 -4.03
N SER A 49 -5.35 -14.57 -5.21
CA SER A 49 -6.19 -14.74 -6.39
C SER A 49 -6.08 -16.17 -6.91
N LEU A 50 -7.22 -16.85 -7.04
CA LEU A 50 -7.28 -18.21 -7.58
C LEU A 50 -6.84 -18.24 -9.05
N ASP A 51 -7.20 -17.23 -9.84
CA ASP A 51 -6.83 -17.13 -11.25
C ASP A 51 -5.31 -17.01 -11.40
N GLN A 52 -4.67 -16.20 -10.56
CA GLN A 52 -3.21 -16.09 -10.53
C GLN A 52 -2.54 -17.40 -10.08
N LEU A 53 -3.10 -18.06 -9.06
CA LEU A 53 -2.57 -19.32 -8.55
C LEU A 53 -2.62 -20.42 -9.61
N LEU A 54 -3.71 -20.50 -10.38
CA LEU A 54 -3.92 -21.50 -11.41
C LEU A 54 -3.34 -21.09 -12.77
N GLN A 55 -2.73 -19.89 -12.86
CA GLN A 55 -2.18 -19.33 -14.11
C GLN A 55 -3.20 -19.38 -15.26
N LEU A 56 -4.46 -19.10 -14.93
CA LEU A 56 -5.49 -19.03 -15.95
C LEU A 56 -5.19 -17.82 -16.85
N GLU A 57 -5.03 -18.08 -18.14
CA GLU A 57 -4.87 -17.05 -19.15
C GLU A 57 -6.19 -16.27 -19.27
N ASN A 58 -6.30 -15.18 -18.57
CA ASN A 58 -7.36 -14.21 -18.78
C ASN A 58 -6.72 -12.83 -19.01
N GLU A 59 -7.31 -12.03 -19.87
CA GLU A 59 -6.86 -10.66 -20.18
C GLU A 59 -7.18 -9.67 -19.04
N SER A 60 -7.61 -10.18 -17.87
CA SER A 60 -7.98 -9.35 -16.73
C SER A 60 -6.78 -9.07 -15.81
N VAL A 61 -6.71 -7.86 -15.34
CA VAL A 61 -5.75 -7.44 -14.29
C VAL A 61 -6.52 -7.29 -12.99
N LEU A 62 -6.12 -8.05 -11.98
CA LEU A 62 -6.70 -7.93 -10.64
C LEU A 62 -5.96 -6.81 -9.88
N PHE A 63 -6.74 -5.82 -9.43
CA PHE A 63 -6.23 -4.80 -8.51
C PHE A 63 -6.72 -5.12 -7.11
N ASP A 64 -5.80 -5.32 -6.20
CA ASP A 64 -6.11 -5.38 -4.77
C ASP A 64 -6.19 -3.93 -4.25
N ALA A 65 -7.39 -3.51 -3.85
CA ALA A 65 -7.61 -2.20 -3.29
C ALA A 65 -8.17 -2.35 -1.87
N PRO A 66 -7.62 -1.64 -0.89
CA PRO A 66 -8.27 -1.56 0.43
C PRO A 66 -9.68 -1.04 0.24
N GLY A 67 -10.66 -1.73 0.83
CA GLY A 67 -12.06 -1.31 0.78
C GLY A 67 -12.22 0.11 1.34
N LEU A 68 -13.29 0.81 0.93
CA LEU A 68 -13.58 2.18 1.39
C LEU A 68 -13.63 2.31 2.93
N ASN A 69 -13.92 1.23 3.63
CA ASN A 69 -13.92 1.16 5.10
C ASN A 69 -12.52 0.99 5.72
N GLY A 70 -11.48 0.82 4.90
CA GLY A 70 -10.09 0.64 5.31
C GLY A 70 -9.19 1.83 4.99
N MET A 71 -9.74 2.98 4.60
CA MET A 71 -8.92 4.19 4.44
C MET A 71 -8.33 4.58 5.79
N PRO A 72 -7.03 4.87 5.87
CA PRO A 72 -6.38 5.33 7.08
C PRO A 72 -7.08 6.56 7.65
N ALA A 73 -7.36 6.57 8.94
CA ALA A 73 -8.01 7.69 9.62
C ALA A 73 -7.10 8.93 9.63
N GLU A 74 -5.79 8.70 9.69
CA GLU A 74 -4.78 9.75 9.72
C GLU A 74 -3.84 9.64 8.51
N PHE A 75 -3.33 10.79 8.08
CA PHE A 75 -2.36 10.83 6.97
C PHE A 75 -1.05 10.10 7.32
N SER A 76 -0.66 10.11 8.58
CA SER A 76 0.48 9.37 9.10
C SER A 76 0.35 7.86 8.92
N ASP A 77 -0.85 7.31 9.09
CA ASP A 77 -1.11 5.88 8.90
C ASP A 77 -0.95 5.48 7.43
N TYR A 78 -1.46 6.33 6.53
CA TYR A 78 -1.24 6.16 5.09
C TYR A 78 0.25 6.16 4.74
N MET A 79 0.99 7.13 5.25
CA MET A 79 2.44 7.23 5.01
C MET A 79 3.22 6.05 5.60
N ASN A 80 2.82 5.56 6.77
CA ASN A 80 3.40 4.35 7.36
C ASN A 80 3.12 3.10 6.52
N ALA A 81 1.92 2.97 5.97
CA ALA A 81 1.59 1.88 5.04
C ALA A 81 2.47 1.92 3.79
N VAL A 82 2.65 3.10 3.18
CA VAL A 82 3.56 3.31 2.03
C VAL A 82 4.99 2.95 2.40
N LEU A 83 5.48 3.41 3.56
CA LEU A 83 6.83 3.10 4.04
C LEU A 83 7.05 1.59 4.21
N ASN A 84 6.09 0.91 4.84
CA ASN A 84 6.16 -0.54 5.05
C ASN A 84 6.15 -1.31 3.73
N GLN A 85 5.36 -0.86 2.75
CA GLN A 85 5.33 -1.46 1.42
C GLN A 85 6.67 -1.28 0.68
N LEU A 86 7.29 -0.10 0.74
CA LEU A 86 8.60 0.12 0.15
C LEU A 86 9.70 -0.71 0.82
N LYS A 87 9.67 -0.83 2.16
CA LYS A 87 10.58 -1.72 2.89
C LYS A 87 10.39 -3.18 2.50
N TYR A 88 9.15 -3.60 2.31
CA TYR A 88 8.84 -4.95 1.82
C TYR A 88 9.43 -5.17 0.42
N PHE A 89 9.26 -4.23 -0.52
CA PHE A 89 9.89 -4.32 -1.83
C PHE A 89 11.43 -4.35 -1.74
N ASN A 90 12.02 -3.55 -0.86
CA ASN A 90 13.47 -3.55 -0.62
C ASN A 90 14.01 -4.85 -0.02
N SER A 91 13.16 -5.71 0.56
CA SER A 91 13.59 -7.02 1.06
C SER A 91 13.91 -8.03 -0.03
N PHE A 92 13.45 -7.79 -1.28
CA PHE A 92 13.75 -8.66 -2.41
C PHE A 92 15.08 -8.32 -3.06
N THR A 93 15.84 -9.36 -3.45
CA THR A 93 17.13 -9.20 -4.13
C THR A 93 16.95 -8.63 -5.54
N THR A 94 15.93 -9.11 -6.27
CA THR A 94 15.55 -8.60 -7.58
C THR A 94 14.25 -7.83 -7.44
N ARG A 95 14.28 -6.56 -7.78
CA ARG A 95 13.12 -5.67 -7.69
C ARG A 95 13.22 -4.54 -8.68
N ASP A 96 12.10 -4.14 -9.21
CA ASP A 96 11.89 -2.94 -10.01
C ASP A 96 10.46 -2.43 -9.80
N MET A 97 10.24 -1.16 -10.04
CA MET A 97 8.93 -0.53 -9.90
C MET A 97 8.60 0.29 -11.12
N HIS A 98 7.41 0.05 -11.67
CA HIS A 98 6.81 0.88 -12.72
C HIS A 98 5.61 1.61 -12.14
N TYR A 99 5.69 2.94 -12.08
CA TYR A 99 4.68 3.77 -11.46
C TYR A 99 3.97 4.66 -12.50
N LEU A 100 2.66 4.47 -12.66
CA LEU A 100 1.83 5.31 -13.52
C LEU A 100 1.34 6.52 -12.70
N CYS A 101 1.89 7.69 -13.00
CA CYS A 101 1.64 8.91 -12.25
C CYS A 101 0.39 9.64 -12.75
N LYS A 102 -0.75 9.49 -12.07
CA LYS A 102 -1.93 10.33 -12.30
C LYS A 102 -1.79 11.71 -11.66
N ASP A 103 -1.08 11.80 -10.55
CA ASP A 103 -0.66 13.03 -9.85
C ASP A 103 0.84 12.91 -9.56
N SER A 104 1.48 13.97 -9.07
CA SER A 104 2.85 13.87 -8.58
C SER A 104 2.94 12.78 -7.49
N THR A 105 3.95 11.94 -7.58
CA THR A 105 4.13 10.86 -6.61
C THR A 105 4.31 11.40 -5.21
N ILE A 106 3.77 10.68 -4.21
CA ILE A 106 3.73 11.17 -2.84
C ILE A 106 5.13 11.49 -2.29
N TRP A 107 6.16 10.70 -2.64
CA TRP A 107 7.52 10.93 -2.20
C TRP A 107 8.16 12.19 -2.77
N ASN A 108 7.76 12.67 -3.94
CA ASN A 108 8.30 13.89 -4.55
C ASN A 108 7.94 15.17 -3.77
N PHE A 109 6.81 15.16 -3.04
CA PHE A 109 6.44 16.28 -2.17
C PHE A 109 7.40 16.45 -0.99
N TYR A 110 8.06 15.37 -0.56
CA TYR A 110 8.98 15.41 0.57
C TYR A 110 10.41 15.82 0.22
N LEU A 111 10.63 16.25 -1.02
CA LEU A 111 11.85 16.97 -1.40
C LEU A 111 11.90 18.37 -0.78
N PHE A 112 10.73 18.97 -0.53
CA PHE A 112 10.59 20.32 -0.01
C PHE A 112 9.60 20.36 1.18
N PRO A 113 10.00 20.92 2.34
CA PRO A 113 9.13 21.00 3.52
C PRO A 113 7.79 21.69 3.25
N GLU A 114 7.81 22.75 2.44
CA GLU A 114 6.63 23.54 2.10
C GLU A 114 5.61 22.72 1.29
N LEU A 115 6.09 21.94 0.32
CA LEU A 115 5.23 21.05 -0.47
C LEU A 115 4.69 19.89 0.38
N ALA A 116 5.50 19.34 1.28
CA ALA A 116 5.07 18.31 2.21
C ALA A 116 3.95 18.83 3.14
N ALA A 117 4.11 20.03 3.70
CA ALA A 117 3.12 20.68 4.53
C ALA A 117 1.80 20.87 3.78
N PHE A 118 1.87 21.45 2.58
CA PHE A 118 0.70 21.67 1.73
C PHE A 118 -0.01 20.35 1.38
N LYS A 119 0.73 19.32 0.94
CA LYS A 119 0.13 18.04 0.56
C LYS A 119 -0.51 17.32 1.74
N THR A 120 0.11 17.38 2.91
CA THR A 120 -0.44 16.81 4.15
C THR A 120 -1.76 17.50 4.52
N PHE A 121 -1.80 18.84 4.48
CA PHE A 121 -3.02 19.61 4.71
C PHE A 121 -4.10 19.27 3.69
N PHE A 122 -3.77 19.32 2.39
CA PHE A 122 -4.70 19.04 1.30
C PHE A 122 -5.31 17.65 1.44
N TRP A 123 -4.51 16.64 1.71
CA TRP A 123 -4.96 15.26 1.87
C TRP A 123 -5.87 15.10 3.10
N SER A 124 -5.48 15.66 4.24
CA SER A 124 -6.26 15.63 5.47
C SER A 124 -7.62 16.33 5.31
N LYS A 125 -7.64 17.45 4.60
CA LYS A 125 -8.87 18.22 4.35
C LYS A 125 -9.79 17.56 3.33
N THR A 126 -9.24 17.11 2.18
CA THR A 126 -10.05 16.71 1.02
C THR A 126 -10.31 15.21 0.95
N ILE A 127 -9.36 14.39 1.35
CA ILE A 127 -9.49 12.93 1.30
C ILE A 127 -10.04 12.39 2.60
N ASN A 128 -9.45 12.78 3.74
CA ASN A 128 -9.92 12.36 5.07
C ASN A 128 -11.13 13.13 5.58
N ASN A 129 -11.50 14.24 4.93
CA ASN A 129 -12.62 15.08 5.36
C ASN A 129 -12.55 15.46 6.85
N GLN A 130 -11.35 15.78 7.35
CA GLN A 130 -11.18 16.17 8.75
C GLN A 130 -12.03 17.42 9.04
N ALA A 131 -13.05 17.27 9.88
CA ALA A 131 -14.01 18.34 10.20
C ALA A 131 -13.32 19.60 10.73
N ALA A 132 -12.23 19.47 11.47
CA ALA A 132 -11.44 20.58 12.00
C ALA A 132 -10.77 21.45 10.89
N LEU A 133 -10.61 20.90 9.68
CA LEU A 133 -9.99 21.58 8.54
C LEU A 133 -11.02 22.08 7.51
N SER A 134 -12.30 21.75 7.63
CA SER A 134 -13.33 22.02 6.61
C SER A 134 -13.38 23.49 6.17
N ASN A 135 -13.32 24.41 7.12
CA ASN A 135 -13.36 25.87 6.88
C ASN A 135 -11.99 26.56 6.98
N LYS A 136 -10.91 25.80 7.08
CA LYS A 136 -9.57 26.38 7.18
C LYS A 136 -8.92 26.52 5.81
N MET A 137 -8.22 27.64 5.63
CA MET A 137 -7.28 27.84 4.53
C MET A 137 -5.91 27.29 4.92
N PHE A 138 -5.08 27.01 3.91
CA PHE A 138 -3.71 26.57 4.19
C PHE A 138 -2.88 27.74 4.73
N SER A 139 -2.17 27.50 5.83
CA SER A 139 -1.19 28.44 6.39
C SER A 139 0.03 27.67 6.87
N PHE A 140 1.21 28.12 6.50
CA PHE A 140 2.47 27.53 6.97
C PHE A 140 2.66 27.72 8.48
N GLU A 141 2.07 28.75 9.08
CA GLU A 141 2.17 29.04 10.52
C GLU A 141 1.28 28.13 11.36
N GLU A 142 0.09 27.78 10.84
CA GLU A 142 -0.92 27.04 11.60
C GLU A 142 -0.77 25.52 11.44
N PHE A 143 -0.10 25.04 10.39
CA PHE A 143 -0.04 23.62 10.09
C PHE A 143 1.34 23.03 10.42
N PRO A 144 1.46 22.31 11.55
CA PRO A 144 2.73 21.68 11.92
C PRO A 144 3.02 20.48 11.01
N TYR A 145 4.00 20.60 10.15
CA TYR A 145 4.36 19.62 9.13
C TYR A 145 5.57 18.76 9.49
N HIS A 146 6.21 19.03 10.63
CA HIS A 146 7.51 18.46 10.95
C HIS A 146 7.51 16.92 11.01
N ASP A 147 6.55 16.34 11.72
CA ASP A 147 6.49 14.88 11.90
C ASP A 147 6.18 14.16 10.59
N CYS A 148 5.24 14.70 9.81
CA CYS A 148 4.92 14.17 8.47
C CYS A 148 6.10 14.31 7.52
N PHE A 149 6.86 15.40 7.60
CA PHE A 149 8.06 15.59 6.79
C PHE A 149 9.14 14.54 7.11
N LEU A 150 9.41 14.28 8.37
CA LEU A 150 10.38 13.26 8.78
C LEU A 150 9.99 11.87 8.31
N LEU A 151 8.71 11.53 8.42
CA LEU A 151 8.18 10.26 7.90
C LEU A 151 8.31 10.18 6.38
N GLY A 152 7.99 11.27 5.68
CA GLY A 152 8.15 11.37 4.23
C GLY A 152 9.59 11.25 3.76
N GLN A 153 10.56 11.76 4.53
CA GLN A 153 11.99 11.57 4.25
C GLN A 153 12.39 10.09 4.34
N GLN A 154 11.80 9.32 5.25
CA GLN A 154 12.01 7.87 5.32
C GLN A 154 11.43 7.18 4.09
N VAL A 155 10.22 7.56 3.65
CA VAL A 155 9.60 7.04 2.42
C VAL A 155 10.48 7.33 1.21
N LEU A 156 10.96 8.56 1.05
CA LEU A 156 11.85 8.95 -0.04
C LEU A 156 13.16 8.16 -0.03
N LYS A 157 13.74 7.94 1.14
CA LYS A 157 14.95 7.13 1.30
C LYS A 157 14.74 5.68 0.84
N GLU A 158 13.63 5.06 1.23
CA GLU A 158 13.33 3.68 0.83
C GLU A 158 13.01 3.60 -0.67
N TYR A 159 12.26 4.56 -1.21
CA TYR A 159 11.96 4.62 -2.64
C TYR A 159 13.23 4.71 -3.49
N ASN A 160 14.17 5.56 -3.12
CA ASN A 160 15.41 5.76 -3.85
C ASN A 160 16.33 4.51 -3.91
N GLN A 161 16.01 3.46 -3.17
CA GLN A 161 16.73 2.18 -3.23
C GLN A 161 16.13 1.21 -4.25
N ILE A 162 14.98 1.54 -4.83
CA ILE A 162 14.29 0.70 -5.80
C ILE A 162 14.54 1.25 -7.20
N PRO A 163 15.12 0.47 -8.13
CA PRO A 163 15.14 0.84 -9.54
C PRO A 163 13.70 1.08 -10.01
N SER A 164 13.40 2.29 -10.47
CA SER A 164 12.01 2.67 -10.77
C SER A 164 11.90 3.43 -12.08
N VAL A 165 10.77 3.27 -12.75
CA VAL A 165 10.35 4.03 -13.92
C VAL A 165 9.02 4.70 -13.60
N GLU A 166 8.99 6.02 -13.64
CA GLU A 166 7.76 6.81 -13.50
C GLU A 166 7.25 7.24 -14.86
N LEU A 167 6.01 6.90 -15.17
CA LEU A 167 5.33 7.32 -16.39
C LEU A 167 4.43 8.51 -16.08
N TRP A 168 4.82 9.68 -16.58
CA TRP A 168 4.15 10.94 -16.37
C TRP A 168 3.36 11.36 -17.62
N ASN A 169 2.24 12.04 -17.42
CA ASN A 169 1.51 12.75 -18.46
C ASN A 169 1.34 14.24 -18.08
N LEU A 170 0.78 15.04 -18.96
CA LEU A 170 0.58 16.46 -18.69
C LEU A 170 -0.34 16.70 -17.48
N GLU A 171 -1.33 15.84 -17.24
CA GLU A 171 -2.26 15.97 -16.12
C GLU A 171 -1.58 15.73 -14.78
N SER A 172 -0.56 14.88 -14.74
CA SER A 172 0.18 14.54 -13.51
C SER A 172 0.77 15.76 -12.80
N MET A 173 1.24 16.74 -13.59
CA MET A 173 1.75 18.01 -13.05
C MET A 173 0.65 19.04 -12.83
N HIS A 174 -0.31 19.12 -13.76
CA HIS A 174 -1.40 20.10 -13.68
C HIS A 174 -2.27 19.90 -12.45
N SER A 175 -2.50 18.66 -12.03
CA SER A 175 -3.29 18.36 -10.83
C SER A 175 -2.72 19.08 -9.60
N THR A 176 -1.44 18.90 -9.33
CA THR A 176 -0.78 19.56 -8.18
C THR A 176 -0.73 21.07 -8.31
N LEU A 177 -0.42 21.59 -9.51
CA LEU A 177 -0.37 23.04 -9.73
C LEU A 177 -1.74 23.70 -9.54
N ASN A 178 -2.81 23.07 -9.99
CA ASN A 178 -4.18 23.56 -9.79
C ASN A 178 -4.59 23.54 -8.32
N GLN A 179 -4.18 22.51 -7.55
CA GLN A 179 -4.39 22.46 -6.11
C GLN A 179 -3.71 23.63 -5.41
N ILE A 180 -2.45 23.91 -5.74
CA ILE A 180 -1.68 25.02 -5.16
C ILE A 180 -2.32 26.36 -5.56
N ALA A 181 -2.66 26.57 -6.83
CA ALA A 181 -3.29 27.79 -7.31
C ALA A 181 -4.60 28.08 -6.58
N TYR A 182 -5.47 27.08 -6.42
CA TYR A 182 -6.74 27.22 -5.70
C TYR A 182 -6.54 27.74 -4.27
N TYR A 183 -5.53 27.26 -3.56
CA TYR A 183 -5.27 27.67 -2.18
C TYR A 183 -4.44 28.95 -2.06
N LYS A 184 -3.80 29.41 -3.14
CA LYS A 184 -3.06 30.67 -3.15
C LYS A 184 -4.00 31.88 -3.27
N ASP A 185 -5.06 31.72 -4.06
CA ASP A 185 -5.97 32.83 -4.42
C ASP A 185 -7.23 32.88 -3.52
N ALA A 186 -7.38 31.94 -2.62
CA ALA A 186 -8.49 31.85 -1.67
C ALA A 186 -8.08 32.29 -0.27
#